data_c52f06dafea0c109d1decd68387802f8
#
_entry.id   c52f06dafea0c109d1decd68387802f8
#
_cell.length_a   1.000
_cell.length_b   1.000
_cell.length_c   1.000
_cell.angle_alpha   90.00
_cell.angle_beta   90.00
_cell.angle_gamma   90.00
#
_symmetry.space_group_name_H-M   'P 1'
#
loop_
_entity.id
_entity.type
_entity.pdbx_description
1 polymer ?
#
loop_
_entity_poly.entity_id
_entity_poly.type
_entity_poly.pdbx_seq_one_letter_code
_entity_poly.pdbx_strand_id
1 'polypeptide(L)'
;MDDSKTTDGGVPPESELAEISRYARSSLKREEIYAFTATLCDNEIDRDGERFTVETLEQLAALYPGKPGLFDHSMKGRDQTARTYRAWVERDETKLNSLNEPYTALRARAYMVRTPENQSLIAEIDAGIKKEVSVGCAIATKACSICGANRHTEPCAHLPGRFYDGKLCHTLLSGAKDAYEWSFVAIPAQPKAGVTKAYSTREGGNPLMKDWHSILKNTGNGVTLTQEQAGDLLSHIHALETLAQEGKQYRNALSQEVIRLCALHLPQLDLGQCPELLQKCSTQELAALKAMLSEAQTDPPAAQLTAPEAEQHRQEHQAFLI
;
A
#
# COMPACT_ATOMS: atom_id res chain seq x y z
N MET A 1 -28.38 0.06 4.75
CA MET A 1 -28.26 0.86 6.00
C MET A 1 -26.80 0.76 6.40
N ASP A 2 -26.07 1.80 6.13
CA ASP A 2 -24.59 1.85 6.33
C ASP A 2 -24.33 2.44 7.71
N ASP A 3 -24.23 1.57 8.72
CA ASP A 3 -24.00 1.91 10.13
C ASP A 3 -22.49 1.87 10.51
N SER A 4 -21.59 2.08 9.54
CA SER A 4 -20.13 2.02 9.80
C SER A 4 -19.56 3.29 10.44
N LYS A 5 -20.41 4.10 11.09
CA LYS A 5 -19.98 5.37 11.73
C LYS A 5 -19.32 5.10 13.07
N THR A 6 -17.98 5.10 13.13
CA THR A 6 -17.27 5.26 14.40
C THR A 6 -17.58 6.63 15.00
N THR A 7 -18.10 6.63 16.21
CA THR A 7 -18.28 7.85 17.00
C THR A 7 -16.92 8.41 17.47
N ASP A 8 -16.90 9.66 17.86
CA ASP A 8 -15.73 10.42 18.30
C ASP A 8 -14.84 9.61 19.28
N GLY A 9 -13.52 9.56 19.03
CA GLY A 9 -12.56 8.90 19.91
C GLY A 9 -12.55 7.37 19.91
N GLY A 10 -12.97 6.71 18.81
CA GLY A 10 -12.91 5.23 18.73
C GLY A 10 -13.97 4.49 19.56
N VAL A 11 -14.99 5.18 20.05
CA VAL A 11 -16.13 4.55 20.74
C VAL A 11 -17.02 3.87 19.68
N PRO A 12 -17.34 2.56 19.80
CA PRO A 12 -18.17 1.88 18.80
C PRO A 12 -19.63 2.36 18.84
N PRO A 13 -20.37 2.30 17.72
CA PRO A 13 -21.81 2.51 17.74
C PRO A 13 -22.51 1.40 18.54
N GLU A 14 -23.70 1.69 19.06
CA GLU A 14 -24.46 0.74 19.88
C GLU A 14 -24.75 -0.59 19.15
N SER A 15 -24.96 -0.50 17.83
CA SER A 15 -25.18 -1.67 16.97
C SER A 15 -24.03 -2.69 16.96
N GLU A 16 -22.79 -2.25 17.25
CA GLU A 16 -21.62 -3.12 17.28
C GLU A 16 -21.37 -3.79 18.64
N LEU A 17 -21.98 -3.32 19.73
CA LEU A 17 -21.80 -3.91 21.06
C LEU A 17 -22.22 -5.38 21.11
N ALA A 18 -23.28 -5.74 20.40
CA ALA A 18 -23.74 -7.13 20.34
C ALA A 18 -22.71 -8.06 19.66
N GLU A 19 -21.96 -7.57 18.66
CA GLU A 19 -20.90 -8.33 18.01
C GLU A 19 -19.68 -8.46 18.91
N ILE A 20 -19.26 -7.37 19.56
CA ILE A 20 -18.14 -7.35 20.51
C ILE A 20 -18.42 -8.27 21.69
N SER A 21 -19.66 -8.25 22.20
CA SER A 21 -20.09 -9.06 23.35
C SER A 21 -20.00 -10.58 23.10
N ARG A 22 -19.95 -11.03 21.84
CA ARG A 22 -19.73 -12.45 21.53
C ARG A 22 -18.34 -12.93 21.94
N TYR A 23 -17.39 -12.02 22.05
CA TYR A 23 -15.98 -12.31 22.38
C TYR A 23 -15.64 -11.93 23.82
N ALA A 24 -16.41 -11.06 24.44
CA ALA A 24 -16.24 -10.66 25.84
C ALA A 24 -16.96 -11.65 26.79
N ARG A 25 -16.42 -11.87 27.99
CA ARG A 25 -17.04 -12.71 29.01
C ARG A 25 -17.95 -11.93 29.98
N SER A 26 -17.88 -10.62 29.93
CA SER A 26 -18.68 -9.69 30.73
C SER A 26 -19.25 -8.62 29.81
N SER A 27 -20.33 -7.98 30.24
CA SER A 27 -20.87 -6.81 29.55
C SER A 27 -19.88 -5.67 29.60
N LEU A 28 -19.49 -5.16 28.44
CA LEU A 28 -18.66 -3.98 28.29
C LEU A 28 -19.54 -2.77 27.95
N LYS A 29 -19.27 -1.64 28.59
CA LYS A 29 -19.88 -0.37 28.21
C LYS A 29 -19.16 0.21 26.99
N ARG A 30 -19.86 0.99 26.18
CA ARG A 30 -19.28 1.60 24.97
C ARG A 30 -18.02 2.40 25.27
N GLU A 31 -18.05 3.17 26.37
CA GLU A 31 -16.98 4.08 26.81
C GLU A 31 -15.72 3.32 27.25
N GLU A 32 -15.88 2.04 27.63
CA GLU A 32 -14.78 1.15 28.01
C GLU A 32 -14.07 0.56 26.78
N ILE A 33 -14.61 0.76 25.58
CA ILE A 33 -14.12 0.17 24.34
C ILE A 33 -13.45 1.23 23.47
N TYR A 34 -12.32 0.87 22.89
CA TYR A 34 -11.72 1.54 21.75
C TYR A 34 -11.83 0.62 20.55
N ALA A 35 -12.58 1.02 19.53
CA ALA A 35 -12.77 0.27 18.30
C ALA A 35 -12.18 1.02 17.10
N PHE A 36 -11.53 0.29 16.20
CA PHE A 36 -10.89 0.86 15.01
C PHE A 36 -11.03 -0.07 13.82
N THR A 37 -10.85 0.47 12.63
CA THR A 37 -10.83 -0.28 11.38
C THR A 37 -9.40 -0.41 10.87
N ALA A 38 -9.04 -1.57 10.36
CA ALA A 38 -7.75 -1.78 9.68
C ALA A 38 -7.95 -2.44 8.32
N THR A 39 -7.09 -2.11 7.37
CA THR A 39 -6.84 -2.94 6.20
C THR A 39 -5.83 -3.99 6.61
N LEU A 40 -6.22 -5.27 6.57
CA LEU A 40 -5.33 -6.37 6.96
C LEU A 40 -4.40 -6.78 5.83
N CYS A 41 -4.94 -6.97 4.64
CA CYS A 41 -4.21 -7.27 3.42
C CYS A 41 -5.06 -6.92 2.19
N ASP A 42 -4.48 -7.01 1.01
CA ASP A 42 -5.16 -6.68 -0.25
C ASP A 42 -4.69 -7.58 -1.42
N ASN A 43 -5.20 -7.31 -2.62
CA ASN A 43 -4.83 -8.02 -3.85
C ASN A 43 -3.67 -7.37 -4.60
N GLU A 44 -2.87 -6.53 -3.98
CA GLU A 44 -1.65 -5.97 -4.56
C GLU A 44 -0.50 -6.97 -4.42
N ILE A 45 0.51 -6.86 -5.28
CA ILE A 45 1.77 -7.58 -5.08
C ILE A 45 2.51 -6.91 -3.92
N ASP A 46 2.86 -7.68 -2.91
CA ASP A 46 3.53 -7.19 -1.72
C ASP A 46 5.07 -7.12 -1.87
N ARG A 47 5.76 -6.73 -0.78
CA ARG A 47 7.22 -6.60 -0.76
C ARG A 47 7.97 -7.92 -0.94
N ASP A 48 7.30 -9.04 -0.64
CA ASP A 48 7.86 -10.39 -0.78
C ASP A 48 7.57 -10.97 -2.17
N GLY A 49 6.92 -10.20 -3.06
CA GLY A 49 6.49 -10.65 -4.37
C GLY A 49 5.36 -11.66 -4.30
N GLU A 50 4.57 -11.63 -3.22
CA GLU A 50 3.39 -12.47 -3.01
C GLU A 50 2.11 -11.66 -3.18
N ARG A 51 1.00 -12.33 -3.50
CA ARG A 51 -0.30 -11.69 -3.74
C ARG A 51 -1.43 -12.62 -3.34
N PHE A 52 -2.37 -12.13 -2.55
CA PHE A 52 -3.61 -12.85 -2.28
C PHE A 52 -4.56 -12.81 -3.48
N THR A 53 -5.19 -13.93 -3.81
CA THR A 53 -6.34 -13.93 -4.73
C THR A 53 -7.57 -13.36 -4.03
N VAL A 54 -8.54 -12.84 -4.79
CA VAL A 54 -9.78 -12.29 -4.21
C VAL A 54 -10.54 -13.34 -3.41
N GLU A 55 -10.62 -14.56 -3.92
CA GLU A 55 -11.25 -15.69 -3.23
C GLU A 55 -10.57 -16.01 -1.89
N THR A 56 -9.24 -15.83 -1.83
CA THR A 56 -8.50 -16.03 -0.58
C THR A 56 -8.80 -14.92 0.43
N LEU A 57 -8.94 -13.68 -0.03
CA LEU A 57 -9.37 -12.57 0.82
C LEU A 57 -10.77 -12.82 1.40
N GLU A 58 -11.71 -13.36 0.60
CA GLU A 58 -13.06 -13.75 1.06
C GLU A 58 -13.01 -14.86 2.11
N GLN A 59 -12.17 -15.87 1.90
CA GLN A 59 -11.96 -16.94 2.89
C GLN A 59 -11.36 -16.40 4.19
N LEU A 60 -10.36 -15.52 4.10
CA LEU A 60 -9.77 -14.86 5.26
C LEU A 60 -10.78 -13.99 6.00
N ALA A 61 -11.69 -13.30 5.30
CA ALA A 61 -12.76 -12.51 5.91
C ALA A 61 -13.65 -13.36 6.83
N ALA A 62 -13.88 -14.63 6.49
CA ALA A 62 -14.63 -15.56 7.34
C ALA A 62 -13.81 -16.07 8.53
N LEU A 63 -12.48 -16.11 8.43
CA LEU A 63 -11.58 -16.68 9.44
C LEU A 63 -11.10 -15.66 10.50
N TYR A 64 -11.01 -14.37 10.16
CA TYR A 64 -10.46 -13.34 11.04
C TYR A 64 -11.34 -12.93 12.22
N PRO A 65 -12.70 -13.01 12.20
CA PRO A 65 -13.50 -12.73 13.39
C PRO A 65 -13.08 -13.60 14.57
N GLY A 66 -12.82 -12.96 15.72
CA GLY A 66 -12.30 -13.60 16.93
C GLY A 66 -10.77 -13.71 17.03
N LYS A 67 -10.01 -13.40 15.99
CA LYS A 67 -8.55 -13.48 16.04
C LYS A 67 -7.92 -12.29 16.77
N PRO A 68 -6.79 -12.51 17.49
CA PRO A 68 -6.13 -11.48 18.28
C PRO A 68 -5.33 -10.50 17.40
N GLY A 69 -5.22 -9.27 17.88
CA GLY A 69 -4.21 -8.31 17.48
C GLY A 69 -3.00 -8.39 18.42
N LEU A 70 -1.81 -8.49 17.86
CA LEU A 70 -0.55 -8.71 18.57
C LEU A 70 0.48 -7.62 18.20
N PHE A 71 1.73 -7.83 18.58
CA PHE A 71 2.91 -7.08 18.11
C PHE A 71 3.92 -8.04 17.50
N ASP A 72 4.52 -7.65 16.39
CA ASP A 72 5.67 -8.30 15.75
C ASP A 72 5.50 -9.83 15.58
N HIS A 73 4.27 -10.27 15.28
CA HIS A 73 3.91 -11.70 15.17
C HIS A 73 4.27 -12.54 16.42
N SER A 74 4.27 -11.90 17.59
CA SER A 74 4.57 -12.57 18.84
C SER A 74 3.44 -13.51 19.27
N MET A 75 3.71 -14.82 19.28
CA MET A 75 2.73 -15.83 19.71
C MET A 75 2.60 -15.93 21.25
N LYS A 76 3.08 -14.94 21.99
CA LYS A 76 2.96 -14.92 23.45
C LYS A 76 1.59 -14.35 23.84
N GLY A 77 0.86 -15.07 24.68
CA GLY A 77 -0.49 -14.65 25.12
C GLY A 77 -0.55 -13.28 25.78
N ARG A 78 0.54 -12.82 26.44
CA ARG A 78 0.63 -11.50 27.06
C ARG A 78 0.66 -10.34 26.05
N ASP A 79 0.99 -10.61 24.79
CA ASP A 79 1.14 -9.60 23.75
C ASP A 79 -0.18 -9.38 22.97
N GLN A 80 -1.26 -10.04 23.42
CA GLN A 80 -2.61 -9.81 22.85
C GLN A 80 -3.14 -8.46 23.36
N THR A 81 -3.44 -7.55 22.44
CA THR A 81 -3.90 -6.19 22.77
C THR A 81 -5.30 -5.89 22.22
N ALA A 82 -5.65 -6.48 21.12
CA ALA A 82 -6.91 -6.24 20.44
C ALA A 82 -7.56 -7.55 20.01
N ARG A 83 -8.86 -7.48 19.63
CA ARG A 83 -9.59 -8.60 19.05
C ARG A 83 -10.45 -8.16 17.90
N THR A 84 -10.35 -8.89 16.80
CA THR A 84 -11.24 -8.70 15.64
C THR A 84 -12.64 -9.19 15.97
N TYR A 85 -13.66 -8.38 15.68
CA TYR A 85 -15.04 -8.79 15.84
C TYR A 85 -15.79 -8.86 14.52
N ARG A 86 -15.33 -8.20 13.48
CA ARG A 86 -15.89 -8.23 12.12
C ARG A 86 -14.76 -8.17 11.09
N ALA A 87 -14.91 -8.90 9.99
CA ALA A 87 -14.05 -8.76 8.82
C ALA A 87 -14.88 -8.88 7.53
N TRP A 88 -14.49 -8.18 6.48
CA TRP A 88 -15.16 -8.18 5.17
C TRP A 88 -14.19 -7.83 4.06
N VAL A 89 -14.54 -8.18 2.83
CA VAL A 89 -13.82 -7.76 1.64
C VAL A 89 -14.47 -6.48 1.10
N GLU A 90 -13.66 -5.48 0.82
CA GLU A 90 -14.03 -4.23 0.19
C GLU A 90 -13.39 -4.14 -1.18
N ARG A 91 -14.19 -3.98 -2.22
CA ARG A 91 -13.75 -3.84 -3.60
C ARG A 91 -13.99 -2.42 -4.09
N ASP A 92 -12.95 -1.77 -4.60
CA ASP A 92 -13.00 -0.42 -5.15
C ASP A 92 -12.83 -0.50 -6.67
N GLU A 93 -13.93 -0.41 -7.40
CA GLU A 93 -13.95 -0.45 -8.87
C GLU A 93 -13.30 0.79 -9.52
N THR A 94 -13.07 1.84 -8.75
CA THR A 94 -12.46 3.09 -9.23
C THR A 94 -10.94 3.07 -9.14
N LYS A 95 -10.37 2.13 -8.40
CA LYS A 95 -8.93 1.95 -8.23
C LYS A 95 -8.48 0.61 -8.81
N LEU A 96 -7.37 0.65 -9.51
CA LEU A 96 -6.74 -0.56 -10.02
C LEU A 96 -5.48 -0.87 -9.21
N ASN A 97 -5.20 -2.16 -9.05
CA ASN A 97 -3.93 -2.64 -8.53
C ASN A 97 -2.84 -2.60 -9.62
N SER A 98 -1.61 -2.98 -9.28
CA SER A 98 -0.46 -3.01 -10.22
C SER A 98 -0.64 -3.94 -11.43
N LEU A 99 -1.64 -4.82 -11.39
CA LEU A 99 -1.99 -5.75 -12.48
C LEU A 99 -3.21 -5.30 -13.28
N ASN A 100 -3.68 -4.04 -13.11
CA ASN A 100 -4.87 -3.48 -13.74
C ASN A 100 -6.17 -4.21 -13.39
N GLU A 101 -6.26 -4.80 -12.20
CA GLU A 101 -7.48 -5.38 -11.66
C GLU A 101 -8.09 -4.44 -10.61
N PRO A 102 -9.43 -4.49 -10.38
CA PRO A 102 -10.05 -3.71 -9.31
C PRO A 102 -9.38 -3.95 -7.96
N TYR A 103 -9.02 -2.87 -7.27
CA TYR A 103 -8.38 -2.97 -5.96
C TYR A 103 -9.34 -3.59 -4.96
N THR A 104 -8.91 -4.65 -4.32
CA THR A 104 -9.72 -5.41 -3.38
C THR A 104 -8.93 -5.63 -2.09
N ALA A 105 -9.50 -5.25 -0.96
CA ALA A 105 -8.85 -5.31 0.34
C ALA A 105 -9.68 -6.08 1.37
N LEU A 106 -9.02 -6.82 2.22
CA LEU A 106 -9.59 -7.39 3.44
C LEU A 106 -9.57 -6.32 4.54
N ARG A 107 -10.76 -5.94 5.00
CA ARG A 107 -10.95 -5.00 6.09
C ARG A 107 -11.36 -5.72 7.34
N ALA A 108 -10.98 -5.19 8.48
CA ALA A 108 -11.38 -5.71 9.78
C ALA A 108 -11.74 -4.58 10.74
N ARG A 109 -12.73 -4.86 11.60
CA ARG A 109 -13.02 -4.07 12.81
C ARG A 109 -12.48 -4.83 14.01
N ALA A 110 -11.65 -4.15 14.78
CA ALA A 110 -11.08 -4.67 16.00
C ALA A 110 -11.39 -3.77 17.18
N TYR A 111 -11.37 -4.34 18.38
CA TYR A 111 -11.54 -3.59 19.62
C TYR A 111 -10.48 -3.94 20.62
N MET A 112 -10.21 -3.02 21.53
CA MET A 112 -9.47 -3.20 22.76
C MET A 112 -10.20 -2.53 23.92
N VAL A 113 -9.92 -2.97 25.12
CA VAL A 113 -10.51 -2.35 26.32
C VAL A 113 -9.65 -1.15 26.72
N ARG A 114 -10.28 -0.05 27.08
CA ARG A 114 -9.64 1.16 27.61
C ARG A 114 -9.16 0.91 29.04
N THR A 115 -8.01 0.30 29.19
CA THR A 115 -7.32 0.16 30.48
C THR A 115 -6.19 1.18 30.59
N PRO A 116 -5.68 1.47 31.81
CA PRO A 116 -4.50 2.33 31.96
C PRO A 116 -3.31 1.87 31.11
N GLU A 117 -3.12 0.55 30.94
CA GLU A 117 -2.04 -0.04 30.17
C GLU A 117 -2.21 0.20 28.67
N ASN A 118 -3.46 0.23 28.19
CA ASN A 118 -3.75 0.42 26.75
C ASN A 118 -3.81 1.89 26.32
N GLN A 119 -3.86 2.84 27.25
CA GLN A 119 -4.00 4.27 26.94
C GLN A 119 -2.87 4.81 26.07
N SER A 120 -1.62 4.41 26.33
CA SER A 120 -0.48 4.81 25.52
C SER A 120 -0.60 4.28 24.09
N LEU A 121 -0.96 3.00 23.95
CA LEU A 121 -1.16 2.38 22.63
C LEU A 121 -2.30 3.04 21.85
N ILE A 122 -3.42 3.34 22.50
CA ILE A 122 -4.56 4.04 21.87
C ILE A 122 -4.12 5.41 21.38
N ALA A 123 -3.39 6.17 22.19
CA ALA A 123 -2.87 7.48 21.80
C ALA A 123 -1.88 7.39 20.62
N GLU A 124 -1.04 6.37 20.59
CA GLU A 124 -0.10 6.12 19.48
C GLU A 124 -0.82 5.73 18.17
N ILE A 125 -1.91 4.96 18.27
CA ILE A 125 -2.76 4.61 17.12
C ILE A 125 -3.46 5.87 16.60
N ASP A 126 -4.09 6.65 17.48
CA ASP A 126 -4.81 7.87 17.12
C ASP A 126 -3.86 8.93 16.51
N ALA A 127 -2.63 9.00 17.00
CA ALA A 127 -1.57 9.85 16.46
C ALA A 127 -0.97 9.33 15.14
N GLY A 128 -1.33 8.11 14.70
CA GLY A 128 -0.78 7.48 13.50
C GLY A 128 0.67 7.00 13.66
N ILE A 129 1.18 6.88 14.89
CA ILE A 129 2.52 6.37 15.20
C ILE A 129 2.56 4.86 15.01
N LYS A 130 1.55 4.14 15.54
CA LYS A 130 1.38 2.69 15.38
C LYS A 130 0.17 2.44 14.51
N LYS A 131 0.38 2.30 13.22
CA LYS A 131 -0.70 2.11 12.24
C LYS A 131 -0.48 0.91 11.31
N GLU A 132 0.77 0.53 11.06
CA GLU A 132 1.10 -0.56 10.15
C GLU A 132 0.74 -1.90 10.79
N VAL A 133 0.08 -2.77 9.99
CA VAL A 133 -0.26 -4.13 10.45
C VAL A 133 0.15 -5.17 9.41
N SER A 134 0.40 -6.38 9.87
CA SER A 134 0.68 -7.55 9.04
C SER A 134 -0.18 -8.73 9.51
N VAL A 135 -0.42 -9.69 8.63
CA VAL A 135 -1.30 -10.84 8.88
C VAL A 135 -0.52 -12.13 9.06
N GLY A 136 -0.92 -12.95 10.04
CA GLY A 136 -0.49 -14.32 10.21
C GLY A 136 -1.60 -15.28 9.77
N CYS A 137 -1.37 -16.01 8.66
CA CYS A 137 -2.34 -16.98 8.14
C CYS A 137 -1.67 -18.19 7.48
N ALA A 138 -2.41 -19.30 7.35
CA ALA A 138 -2.00 -20.48 6.60
C ALA A 138 -2.67 -20.51 5.23
N ILE A 139 -1.86 -20.64 4.19
CA ILE A 139 -2.29 -20.71 2.79
C ILE A 139 -2.01 -22.11 2.22
N ALA A 140 -2.97 -22.64 1.45
CA ALA A 140 -2.87 -23.97 0.86
C ALA A 140 -1.84 -24.03 -0.28
N THR A 141 -1.81 -23.02 -1.14
CA THR A 141 -1.03 -23.03 -2.38
C THR A 141 -0.32 -21.73 -2.59
N LYS A 142 0.97 -21.79 -2.90
CA LYS A 142 1.81 -20.70 -3.36
C LYS A 142 2.19 -20.92 -4.82
N ALA A 143 1.34 -20.50 -5.75
CA ALA A 143 1.51 -20.77 -7.17
C ALA A 143 2.35 -19.69 -7.87
N CYS A 144 3.22 -20.09 -8.78
CA CYS A 144 3.92 -19.16 -9.67
C CYS A 144 2.94 -18.54 -10.67
N SER A 145 2.89 -17.22 -10.80
CA SER A 145 1.99 -16.52 -11.73
C SER A 145 2.31 -16.76 -13.21
N ILE A 146 3.48 -17.30 -13.54
CA ILE A 146 3.92 -17.57 -14.92
C ILE A 146 3.57 -18.98 -15.35
N CYS A 147 3.95 -20.01 -14.56
CA CYS A 147 3.78 -21.43 -14.95
C CYS A 147 2.77 -22.19 -14.11
N GLY A 148 2.20 -21.60 -13.06
CA GLY A 148 1.23 -22.24 -12.18
C GLY A 148 1.83 -23.23 -11.17
N ALA A 149 3.13 -23.54 -11.22
CA ALA A 149 3.77 -24.49 -10.31
C ALA A 149 3.60 -24.07 -8.85
N ASN A 150 3.21 -25.00 -7.99
CA ASN A 150 3.13 -24.74 -6.56
C ASN A 150 4.54 -24.76 -5.96
N ARG A 151 5.03 -23.59 -5.56
CA ARG A 151 6.39 -23.38 -5.04
C ARG A 151 6.72 -24.18 -3.77
N HIS A 152 5.72 -24.72 -3.08
CA HIS A 152 5.95 -25.61 -1.94
C HIS A 152 6.30 -27.04 -2.33
N THR A 153 5.82 -27.51 -3.50
CA THR A 153 5.88 -28.93 -3.86
C THR A 153 6.54 -29.17 -5.22
N GLU A 154 6.69 -28.14 -6.04
CA GLU A 154 7.18 -28.25 -7.41
C GLU A 154 8.33 -27.27 -7.67
N PRO A 155 9.39 -27.70 -8.38
CA PRO A 155 10.46 -26.81 -8.78
C PRO A 155 9.95 -25.76 -9.78
N CYS A 156 10.39 -24.52 -9.61
CA CYS A 156 10.05 -23.42 -10.50
C CYS A 156 11.26 -22.51 -10.72
N ALA A 157 11.63 -22.28 -11.97
CA ALA A 157 12.76 -21.42 -12.34
C ALA A 157 12.39 -19.92 -12.41
N HIS A 158 11.09 -19.58 -12.37
CA HIS A 158 10.64 -18.19 -12.43
C HIS A 158 10.82 -17.50 -11.08
N LEU A 159 11.53 -16.39 -11.07
CA LEU A 159 11.81 -15.61 -9.85
C LEU A 159 10.80 -14.46 -9.69
N PRO A 160 10.18 -14.28 -8.51
CA PRO A 160 9.35 -13.13 -8.23
C PRO A 160 10.08 -11.81 -8.50
N GLY A 161 9.37 -10.82 -9.03
CA GLY A 161 9.93 -9.51 -9.40
C GLY A 161 10.60 -9.45 -10.78
N ARG A 162 10.74 -10.59 -11.51
CA ARG A 162 11.27 -10.63 -12.87
C ARG A 162 10.16 -10.73 -13.92
N PHE A 163 10.43 -10.20 -15.11
CA PHE A 163 9.52 -10.27 -16.25
C PHE A 163 9.81 -11.51 -17.11
N TYR A 164 8.75 -12.20 -17.51
CA TYR A 164 8.76 -13.33 -18.45
C TYR A 164 7.67 -13.10 -19.49
N ASP A 165 8.04 -12.95 -20.74
CA ASP A 165 7.14 -12.64 -21.85
C ASP A 165 6.20 -11.44 -21.55
N GLY A 166 6.77 -10.37 -20.97
CA GLY A 166 6.04 -9.16 -20.63
C GLY A 166 5.16 -9.26 -19.38
N LYS A 167 5.16 -10.39 -18.66
CA LYS A 167 4.39 -10.59 -17.43
C LYS A 167 5.31 -10.55 -16.22
N LEU A 168 4.96 -9.74 -15.22
CA LEU A 168 5.66 -9.68 -13.94
C LEU A 168 5.41 -10.96 -13.14
N CYS A 169 6.47 -11.70 -12.85
CA CYS A 169 6.39 -12.90 -12.03
C CYS A 169 6.15 -12.54 -10.56
N HIS A 170 5.15 -13.14 -9.97
CA HIS A 170 4.85 -13.08 -8.55
C HIS A 170 4.31 -14.42 -8.05
N THR A 171 4.12 -14.57 -6.75
CA THR A 171 3.55 -15.77 -6.14
C THR A 171 2.10 -15.51 -5.78
N LEU A 172 1.19 -16.31 -6.32
CA LEU A 172 -0.23 -16.29 -5.98
C LEU A 172 -0.48 -17.08 -4.71
N LEU A 173 -1.04 -16.44 -3.70
CA LEU A 173 -1.47 -17.03 -2.44
C LEU A 173 -2.93 -17.42 -2.55
N SER A 174 -3.23 -18.72 -2.59
CA SER A 174 -4.59 -19.23 -2.75
C SER A 174 -4.97 -20.29 -1.74
N GLY A 175 -6.25 -20.30 -1.34
CA GLY A 175 -6.84 -21.23 -0.40
C GLY A 175 -6.42 -20.97 1.05
N ALA A 176 -7.08 -20.04 1.73
CA ALA A 176 -6.86 -19.81 3.16
C ALA A 176 -7.34 -21.01 3.97
N LYS A 177 -6.42 -21.62 4.75
CA LYS A 177 -6.72 -22.73 5.65
C LYS A 177 -7.03 -22.28 7.06
N ASP A 178 -6.31 -21.27 7.55
CA ASP A 178 -6.51 -20.69 8.87
C ASP A 178 -5.99 -19.25 8.91
N ALA A 179 -6.51 -18.46 9.83
CA ALA A 179 -5.99 -17.16 10.24
C ALA A 179 -5.58 -17.26 11.70
N TYR A 180 -4.35 -16.86 12.01
CA TYR A 180 -3.84 -16.98 13.39
C TYR A 180 -4.00 -15.69 14.16
N GLU A 181 -3.57 -14.60 13.58
CA GLU A 181 -3.51 -13.27 14.19
C GLU A 181 -3.27 -12.19 13.13
N TRP A 182 -3.31 -10.96 13.56
CA TRP A 182 -2.69 -9.82 12.87
C TRP A 182 -1.86 -9.04 13.90
N SER A 183 -0.80 -8.40 13.45
CA SER A 183 0.14 -7.72 14.36
C SER A 183 0.41 -6.29 13.93
N PHE A 184 0.55 -5.39 14.90
CA PHE A 184 1.26 -4.15 14.67
C PHE A 184 2.74 -4.44 14.40
N VAL A 185 3.26 -3.90 13.30
CA VAL A 185 4.64 -4.12 12.85
C VAL A 185 5.27 -2.80 12.39
N ALA A 186 6.60 -2.75 12.40
CA ALA A 186 7.30 -1.57 11.91
C ALA A 186 7.20 -1.44 10.38
N ILE A 187 7.30 -2.57 9.66
CA ILE A 187 7.23 -2.62 8.19
C ILE A 187 6.36 -3.82 7.80
N PRO A 188 5.15 -3.60 7.27
CA PRO A 188 4.28 -4.69 6.82
C PRO A 188 4.75 -5.25 5.48
N ALA A 189 4.47 -6.53 5.20
CA ALA A 189 4.68 -7.10 3.88
C ALA A 189 3.85 -6.34 2.83
N GLN A 190 2.59 -6.07 3.13
CA GLN A 190 1.71 -5.29 2.26
C GLN A 190 1.74 -3.79 2.60
N PRO A 191 2.20 -2.91 1.68
CA PRO A 191 2.42 -1.48 1.96
C PRO A 191 1.18 -0.69 2.42
N LYS A 192 -0.02 -1.17 2.05
CA LYS A 192 -1.31 -0.51 2.37
C LYS A 192 -1.98 -1.10 3.61
N ALA A 193 -1.40 -2.14 4.22
CA ALA A 193 -1.94 -2.75 5.43
C ALA A 193 -1.71 -1.82 6.64
N GLY A 194 -2.79 -1.53 7.36
CA GLY A 194 -2.69 -0.61 8.49
C GLY A 194 -4.05 -0.17 9.02
N VAL A 195 -4.01 0.43 10.21
CA VAL A 195 -5.17 1.08 10.80
C VAL A 195 -5.57 2.24 9.91
N THR A 196 -6.82 2.22 9.48
CA THR A 196 -7.37 3.30 8.68
C THR A 196 -7.83 4.44 9.59
N LYS A 197 -7.64 5.68 9.13
CA LYS A 197 -8.17 6.84 9.85
C LYS A 197 -9.66 6.62 10.10
N ALA A 198 -10.08 6.70 11.37
CA ALA A 198 -11.48 6.87 11.69
C ALA A 198 -11.87 8.26 11.15
N TYR A 199 -12.55 8.28 10.03
CA TYR A 199 -13.24 9.50 9.64
C TYR A 199 -14.39 9.66 10.62
N SER A 200 -14.18 10.45 11.68
CA SER A 200 -15.28 10.93 12.45
C SER A 200 -16.12 11.77 11.50
N THR A 201 -17.33 11.35 11.24
CA THR A 201 -18.35 12.26 10.74
C THR A 201 -18.74 13.17 11.91
N ARG A 202 -17.78 14.03 12.36
CA ARG A 202 -18.21 15.35 12.81
C ARG A 202 -18.95 15.94 11.62
N GLU A 203 -20.03 16.62 11.86
CA GLU A 203 -20.60 17.60 10.96
C GLU A 203 -19.54 18.68 10.71
N GLY A 204 -18.50 18.39 10.04
CA GLY A 204 -17.21 19.02 9.77
C GLY A 204 -16.28 18.00 9.18
N GLY A 205 -16.78 17.11 8.30
CA GLY A 205 -15.98 16.14 7.55
C GLY A 205 -14.94 16.87 6.73
N ASN A 206 -13.75 16.27 6.62
CA ASN A 206 -12.70 16.74 5.72
C ASN A 206 -13.37 17.26 4.43
N PRO A 207 -13.23 18.54 4.07
CA PRO A 207 -13.87 19.12 2.88
C PRO A 207 -13.59 18.32 1.61
N LEU A 208 -12.47 17.54 1.58
CA LEU A 208 -12.07 16.66 0.46
C LEU A 208 -12.93 15.40 0.33
N MET A 209 -13.77 15.03 1.35
CA MET A 209 -14.56 13.80 1.36
C MET A 209 -16.07 14.04 1.30
N LYS A 210 -16.55 15.27 1.31
CA LYS A 210 -17.95 15.56 0.97
C LYS A 210 -18.13 15.22 -0.52
N ASP A 211 -19.07 14.35 -0.84
CA ASP A 211 -19.39 14.06 -2.25
C ASP A 211 -20.14 15.23 -2.89
N TRP A 212 -19.39 16.29 -3.15
CA TRP A 212 -19.87 17.48 -3.85
C TRP A 212 -20.44 17.14 -5.23
N HIS A 213 -19.96 16.06 -5.84
CA HIS A 213 -20.42 15.59 -7.13
C HIS A 213 -21.88 15.13 -7.08
N SER A 214 -22.26 14.36 -6.05
CA SER A 214 -23.65 13.93 -5.86
C SER A 214 -24.57 15.10 -5.44
N ILE A 215 -24.09 16.01 -4.61
CA ILE A 215 -24.81 17.23 -4.24
C ILE A 215 -25.07 18.11 -5.47
N LEU A 216 -24.10 18.30 -6.32
CA LEU A 216 -24.18 19.16 -7.52
C LEU A 216 -24.85 18.48 -8.71
N LYS A 217 -24.83 17.14 -8.82
CA LYS A 217 -25.51 16.39 -9.91
C LYS A 217 -27.03 16.39 -9.82
N ASN A 218 -27.60 16.50 -8.63
CA ASN A 218 -29.05 16.48 -8.41
C ASN A 218 -29.72 17.86 -8.60
N THR A 219 -29.08 18.79 -9.27
CA THR A 219 -29.48 20.20 -9.30
C THR A 219 -30.22 20.63 -10.56
N GLY A 220 -31.22 19.88 -10.97
CA GLY A 220 -32.08 20.30 -12.09
C GLY A 220 -32.76 21.68 -11.92
N ASN A 221 -32.84 22.21 -10.68
CA ASN A 221 -33.54 23.45 -10.34
C ASN A 221 -32.70 24.45 -9.51
N GLY A 222 -31.36 24.30 -9.51
CA GLY A 222 -30.47 25.12 -8.67
C GLY A 222 -30.35 24.61 -7.23
N VAL A 223 -29.18 24.82 -6.60
CA VAL A 223 -28.93 24.51 -5.18
C VAL A 223 -28.62 25.79 -4.43
N THR A 224 -29.36 26.01 -3.33
CA THR A 224 -28.99 27.06 -2.37
C THR A 224 -28.11 26.42 -1.32
N LEU A 225 -26.85 26.82 -1.27
CA LEU A 225 -25.90 26.37 -0.25
C LEU A 225 -26.05 27.26 0.99
N THR A 226 -25.94 26.68 2.18
CA THR A 226 -25.74 27.44 3.40
C THR A 226 -24.36 28.09 3.39
N GLN A 227 -24.16 29.14 4.24
CA GLN A 227 -22.85 29.84 4.33
C GLN A 227 -21.72 28.84 4.72
N GLU A 228 -22.01 27.88 5.58
CA GLU A 228 -21.08 26.81 5.96
C GLU A 228 -20.75 25.89 4.78
N GLN A 229 -21.77 25.42 4.04
CA GLN A 229 -21.58 24.60 2.85
C GLN A 229 -20.79 25.30 1.75
N ALA A 230 -21.01 26.61 1.58
CA ALA A 230 -20.23 27.43 0.64
C ALA A 230 -18.76 27.53 1.06
N GLY A 231 -18.49 27.70 2.37
CA GLY A 231 -17.14 27.72 2.92
C GLY A 231 -16.41 26.38 2.74
N ASP A 232 -17.10 25.27 3.00
CA ASP A 232 -16.58 23.92 2.78
C ASP A 232 -16.25 23.66 1.30
N LEU A 233 -17.13 24.09 0.38
CA LEU A 233 -16.91 23.94 -1.07
C LEU A 233 -15.69 24.74 -1.53
N LEU A 234 -15.53 25.97 -1.06
CA LEU A 234 -14.37 26.78 -1.36
C LEU A 234 -13.08 26.15 -0.84
N SER A 235 -13.10 25.62 0.39
CA SER A 235 -11.95 24.91 0.96
C SER A 235 -11.59 23.65 0.15
N HIS A 236 -12.60 22.93 -0.34
CA HIS A 236 -12.42 21.76 -1.21
C HIS A 236 -11.80 22.17 -2.56
N ILE A 237 -12.31 23.23 -3.19
CA ILE A 237 -11.77 23.75 -4.45
C ILE A 237 -10.30 24.14 -4.26
N HIS A 238 -9.99 24.89 -3.20
CA HIS A 238 -8.60 25.29 -2.90
C HIS A 238 -7.66 24.10 -2.72
N ALA A 239 -8.13 23.07 -2.02
CA ALA A 239 -7.34 21.85 -1.85
C ALA A 239 -7.10 21.11 -3.19
N LEU A 240 -8.12 21.05 -4.06
CA LEU A 240 -7.99 20.47 -5.40
C LEU A 240 -7.06 21.30 -6.30
N GLU A 241 -7.13 22.62 -6.23
CA GLU A 241 -6.22 23.51 -6.96
C GLU A 241 -4.77 23.31 -6.52
N THR A 242 -4.52 23.17 -5.22
CA THR A 242 -3.18 22.89 -4.68
C THR A 242 -2.65 21.57 -5.20
N LEU A 243 -3.43 20.49 -5.10
CA LEU A 243 -3.07 19.17 -5.63
C LEU A 243 -2.83 19.18 -7.14
N ALA A 244 -3.66 19.93 -7.89
CA ALA A 244 -3.49 20.09 -9.33
C ALA A 244 -2.20 20.84 -9.66
N GLN A 245 -1.82 21.82 -8.85
CA GLN A 245 -0.58 22.58 -9.02
C GLN A 245 0.65 21.72 -8.71
N GLU A 246 0.61 20.96 -7.63
CA GLU A 246 1.66 19.99 -7.29
C GLU A 246 1.81 18.93 -8.38
N GLY A 247 0.70 18.39 -8.88
CA GLY A 247 0.69 17.43 -10.00
C GLY A 247 1.32 18.03 -11.28
N LYS A 248 1.04 19.30 -11.60
CA LYS A 248 1.67 19.99 -12.73
C LYS A 248 3.17 20.19 -12.52
N GLN A 249 3.59 20.56 -11.30
CA GLN A 249 5.02 20.74 -10.97
C GLN A 249 5.76 19.40 -11.08
N TYR A 250 5.20 18.33 -10.52
CA TYR A 250 5.76 16.98 -10.63
C TYR A 250 5.89 16.53 -12.08
N ARG A 251 4.85 16.72 -12.88
CA ARG A 251 4.88 16.38 -14.31
C ARG A 251 5.93 17.16 -15.07
N ASN A 252 6.08 18.47 -14.80
CA ASN A 252 7.09 19.32 -15.43
C ASN A 252 8.50 18.85 -15.06
N ALA A 253 8.74 18.56 -13.77
CA ALA A 253 10.02 18.04 -13.32
C ALA A 253 10.36 16.70 -13.99
N LEU A 254 9.38 15.81 -14.11
CA LEU A 254 9.53 14.52 -14.77
C LEU A 254 9.86 14.69 -16.26
N SER A 255 9.17 15.60 -16.96
CA SER A 255 9.44 15.92 -18.37
C SER A 255 10.84 16.49 -18.58
N GLN A 256 11.28 17.39 -17.72
CA GLN A 256 12.65 17.94 -17.77
C GLN A 256 13.70 16.86 -17.57
N GLU A 257 13.48 15.94 -16.64
CA GLU A 257 14.40 14.84 -16.40
C GLU A 257 14.46 13.86 -17.58
N VAL A 258 13.31 13.56 -18.22
CA VAL A 258 13.28 12.76 -19.46
C VAL A 258 14.08 13.44 -20.57
N ILE A 259 13.90 14.76 -20.78
CA ILE A 259 14.68 15.53 -21.78
C ILE A 259 16.18 15.46 -21.47
N ARG A 260 16.55 15.62 -20.20
CA ARG A 260 17.95 15.51 -19.77
C ARG A 260 18.55 14.13 -20.08
N LEU A 261 17.81 13.07 -19.79
CA LEU A 261 18.23 11.70 -20.08
C LEU A 261 18.29 11.43 -21.60
N CYS A 262 17.36 11.95 -22.37
CA CYS A 262 17.41 11.89 -23.86
C CYS A 262 18.66 12.57 -24.39
N ALA A 263 19.01 13.75 -23.87
CA ALA A 263 20.24 14.47 -24.27
C ALA A 263 21.53 13.67 -23.98
N LEU A 264 21.53 12.90 -22.88
CA LEU A 264 22.69 12.09 -22.48
C LEU A 264 22.82 10.79 -23.31
N HIS A 265 21.70 10.11 -23.56
CA HIS A 265 21.72 8.76 -24.13
C HIS A 265 21.39 8.73 -25.64
N LEU A 266 20.75 9.78 -26.15
CA LEU A 266 20.32 9.88 -27.55
C LEU A 266 20.81 11.19 -28.21
N PRO A 267 22.14 11.39 -28.36
CA PRO A 267 22.70 12.65 -28.86
C PRO A 267 22.29 12.99 -30.30
N GLN A 268 21.70 12.04 -31.03
CA GLN A 268 21.21 12.22 -32.40
C GLN A 268 19.74 12.68 -32.45
N LEU A 269 19.03 12.73 -31.29
CA LEU A 269 17.65 13.14 -31.22
C LEU A 269 17.55 14.68 -31.29
N ASP A 270 16.66 15.17 -32.15
CA ASP A 270 16.31 16.60 -32.13
C ASP A 270 15.48 16.94 -30.88
N LEU A 271 16.15 17.51 -29.90
CA LEU A 271 15.54 17.87 -28.63
C LEU A 271 14.53 19.03 -28.75
N GLY A 272 14.53 19.76 -29.87
CA GLY A 272 13.62 20.87 -30.09
C GLY A 272 12.14 20.46 -30.13
N GLN A 273 11.85 19.26 -30.57
CA GLN A 273 10.47 18.71 -30.65
C GLN A 273 10.06 17.90 -29.41
N CYS A 274 11.02 17.53 -28.54
CA CYS A 274 10.75 16.74 -27.34
C CYS A 274 9.70 17.37 -26.40
N PRO A 275 9.72 18.68 -26.08
CA PRO A 275 8.75 19.27 -25.18
C PRO A 275 7.30 19.10 -25.63
N GLU A 276 7.04 19.27 -26.93
CA GLU A 276 5.68 19.13 -27.49
C GLU A 276 5.17 17.68 -27.45
N LEU A 277 6.06 16.72 -27.70
CA LEU A 277 5.74 15.29 -27.62
C LEU A 277 5.46 14.87 -26.18
N LEU A 278 6.31 15.28 -25.24
CA LEU A 278 6.15 14.94 -23.82
C LEU A 278 4.92 15.57 -23.18
N GLN A 279 4.43 16.71 -23.70
CA GLN A 279 3.16 17.28 -23.26
C GLN A 279 1.97 16.36 -23.52
N LYS A 280 2.03 15.51 -24.52
CA LYS A 280 0.96 14.54 -24.87
C LYS A 280 1.03 13.26 -24.04
N CYS A 281 2.18 12.96 -23.42
CA CYS A 281 2.36 11.80 -22.59
C CYS A 281 1.67 11.95 -21.23
N SER A 282 1.10 10.90 -20.68
CA SER A 282 0.62 10.83 -19.31
C SER A 282 1.80 10.84 -18.33
N THR A 283 1.53 11.12 -17.06
CA THR A 283 2.56 11.06 -15.99
C THR A 283 3.17 9.66 -15.86
N GLN A 284 2.36 8.61 -16.10
CA GLN A 284 2.83 7.22 -16.09
C GLN A 284 3.78 6.92 -17.24
N GLU A 285 3.47 7.39 -18.45
CA GLU A 285 4.33 7.23 -19.62
C GLU A 285 5.66 7.97 -19.45
N LEU A 286 5.63 9.19 -18.89
CA LEU A 286 6.85 9.93 -18.56
C LEU A 286 7.71 9.21 -17.52
N ALA A 287 7.09 8.60 -16.49
CA ALA A 287 7.79 7.82 -15.49
C ALA A 287 8.42 6.55 -16.08
N ALA A 288 7.69 5.86 -16.99
CA ALA A 288 8.22 4.70 -17.70
C ALA A 288 9.40 5.06 -18.60
N LEU A 289 9.29 6.16 -19.36
CA LEU A 289 10.39 6.66 -20.20
C LEU A 289 11.62 7.01 -19.36
N LYS A 290 11.43 7.68 -18.21
CA LYS A 290 12.52 7.97 -17.29
C LYS A 290 13.20 6.69 -16.80
N ALA A 291 12.44 5.67 -16.39
CA ALA A 291 12.97 4.39 -15.93
C ALA A 291 13.80 3.71 -17.02
N MET A 292 13.27 3.57 -18.22
CA MET A 292 13.96 2.97 -19.37
C MET A 292 15.29 3.68 -19.71
N LEU A 293 15.28 5.02 -19.72
CA LEU A 293 16.49 5.80 -20.00
C LEU A 293 17.50 5.76 -18.86
N SER A 294 17.06 5.60 -17.61
CA SER A 294 17.95 5.47 -16.45
C SER A 294 18.63 4.10 -16.39
N GLU A 295 17.97 3.03 -16.81
CA GLU A 295 18.53 1.67 -16.87
C GLU A 295 19.62 1.53 -17.94
N ALA A 296 19.63 2.37 -18.98
CA ALA A 296 20.68 2.41 -20.00
C ALA A 296 22.06 2.84 -19.44
N GLN A 297 22.15 3.23 -18.16
CA GLN A 297 23.41 3.64 -17.50
C GLN A 297 24.24 2.49 -16.90
N THR A 298 23.88 1.23 -17.07
CA THR A 298 24.55 0.12 -16.38
C THR A 298 25.87 -0.37 -16.99
N ASP A 299 26.30 0.17 -18.12
CA ASP A 299 27.67 -0.06 -18.56
C ASP A 299 28.61 0.95 -17.89
N PRO A 300 29.55 0.52 -17.04
CA PRO A 300 30.56 1.42 -16.52
C PRO A 300 31.37 1.99 -17.69
N PRO A 301 31.69 3.29 -17.71
CA PRO A 301 32.51 3.86 -18.76
C PRO A 301 33.79 3.06 -18.84
N ALA A 302 34.10 2.52 -20.02
CA ALA A 302 35.35 1.84 -20.26
C ALA A 302 36.49 2.78 -19.83
N ALA A 303 37.36 2.29 -18.95
CA ALA A 303 38.47 3.10 -18.46
C ALA A 303 39.28 3.62 -19.67
N GLN A 304 39.28 4.94 -19.86
CA GLN A 304 39.97 5.59 -20.97
C GLN A 304 41.53 5.61 -20.83
N LEU A 305 42.04 5.01 -19.77
CA LEU A 305 43.44 4.83 -19.51
C LEU A 305 43.75 3.33 -19.49
N THR A 306 44.11 2.79 -20.64
CA THR A 306 44.95 1.58 -20.66
C THR A 306 46.27 1.94 -19.99
N ALA A 307 46.60 1.27 -18.90
CA ALA A 307 47.94 1.35 -18.35
C ALA A 307 48.94 0.98 -19.46
N PRO A 308 50.04 1.72 -19.62
CA PRO A 308 51.06 1.33 -20.59
C PRO A 308 51.55 -0.09 -20.25
N GLU A 309 51.61 -0.94 -21.27
CA GLU A 309 52.19 -2.28 -21.15
C GLU A 309 53.55 -2.18 -20.47
N ALA A 310 53.64 -2.75 -19.27
CA ALA A 310 54.94 -2.92 -18.64
C ALA A 310 55.72 -3.95 -19.47
N GLU A 311 56.70 -3.49 -20.24
CA GLU A 311 57.71 -4.34 -20.84
C GLU A 311 58.31 -5.23 -19.75
N GLN A 312 58.08 -6.52 -19.88
CA GLN A 312 58.70 -7.54 -19.06
C GLN A 312 60.18 -7.59 -19.43
N HIS A 313 61.02 -6.80 -18.77
CA HIS A 313 62.44 -7.06 -18.69
C HIS A 313 62.66 -8.26 -17.77
N ARG A 314 62.74 -9.45 -18.39
CA ARG A 314 63.37 -10.62 -17.83
C ARG A 314 64.85 -10.31 -17.66
N GLN A 315 65.30 -9.98 -16.48
CA GLN A 315 66.69 -10.11 -16.09
C GLN A 315 66.83 -11.37 -15.25
N GLU A 316 67.49 -12.35 -15.88
CA GLU A 316 68.09 -13.50 -15.23
C GLU A 316 69.13 -12.97 -14.23
N HIS A 317 68.94 -13.23 -12.97
CA HIS A 317 70.02 -13.24 -12.00
C HIS A 317 70.27 -14.68 -11.58
N GLN A 318 71.38 -15.19 -12.21
CA GLN A 318 72.05 -16.37 -11.75
C GLN A 318 72.62 -16.15 -10.34
N ALA A 319 72.56 -17.25 -9.62
CA ALA A 319 73.17 -17.65 -8.39
C ALA A 319 74.37 -16.87 -7.89
N PHE A 320 74.43 -16.58 -6.59
CA PHE A 320 75.61 -16.67 -5.78
C PHE A 320 75.32 -17.54 -4.54
N LEU A 321 75.99 -18.73 -4.58
CA LEU A 321 76.28 -19.52 -3.39
C LEU A 321 77.48 -18.84 -2.69
N ILE A 322 77.41 -18.62 -1.40
CA ILE A 322 78.32 -19.05 -0.33
C ILE A 322 77.52 -19.08 0.97
#